data_3133d61f83840f36ce959d2fa9c92926
#
_entry.id   3133d61f83840f36ce959d2fa9c92926
#
_cell.length_a   1.000
_cell.length_b   1.000
_cell.length_c   1.000
_cell.angle_alpha   90.00
_cell.angle_beta   90.00
_cell.angle_gamma   90.00
#
_symmetry.space_group_name_H-M   'P 1'
#
loop_
_entity.id
_entity.type
_entity.pdbx_description
1 polymer ?
#
loop_
_entity_poly.entity_id
_entity_poly.type
_entity_poly.pdbx_seq_one_letter_code
_entity_poly.pdbx_strand_id
1 'polypeptide(L)'
;MSLARIIFLQKKLREKYGPEGYVAGLYLEAGYNVTVGFETGKGRVSVKAVKGGETLAIDVLVDKRVYGPEVVQAIAEKAKSIGARPVLVLYGAGPELSKDALEKAKELGVKVRRVRPE
;
A
#
# COMPACT_ATOMS: atom_id res chain seq x y z
N MET A 1 -20.13 -1.73 -9.64
CA MET A 1 -20.41 -0.84 -8.51
C MET A 1 -20.65 0.57 -9.01
N SER A 2 -21.65 1.26 -8.52
CA SER A 2 -21.94 2.63 -8.96
C SER A 2 -20.90 3.62 -8.42
N LEU A 3 -20.73 4.75 -9.13
CA LEU A 3 -19.82 5.81 -8.69
C LEU A 3 -20.20 6.35 -7.31
N ALA A 4 -21.50 6.56 -7.06
CA ALA A 4 -21.99 7.05 -5.76
C ALA A 4 -21.60 6.10 -4.62
N ARG A 5 -21.70 4.79 -4.85
CA ARG A 5 -21.33 3.79 -3.85
C ARG A 5 -19.81 3.75 -3.62
N ILE A 6 -19.02 3.91 -4.67
CA ILE A 6 -17.56 3.97 -4.56
C ILE A 6 -17.16 5.17 -3.72
N ILE A 7 -17.71 6.35 -3.99
CA ILE A 7 -17.43 7.58 -3.23
C ILE A 7 -17.79 7.39 -1.75
N PHE A 8 -18.94 6.80 -1.47
CA PHE A 8 -19.39 6.51 -0.11
C PHE A 8 -18.40 5.59 0.62
N LEU A 9 -17.98 4.50 -0.04
CA LEU A 9 -17.05 3.54 0.55
C LEU A 9 -15.66 4.15 0.77
N GLN A 10 -15.18 4.99 -0.17
CA GLN A 10 -13.90 5.69 -0.01
C GLN A 10 -13.93 6.59 1.23
N LYS A 11 -15.02 7.33 1.41
CA LYS A 11 -15.20 8.19 2.59
C LYS A 11 -15.18 7.37 3.88
N LYS A 12 -15.90 6.25 3.92
CA LYS A 12 -15.95 5.37 5.09
C LYS A 12 -14.57 4.78 5.40
N LEU A 13 -13.83 4.34 4.40
CA LEU A 13 -12.49 3.79 4.56
C LEU A 13 -11.55 4.85 5.15
N ARG A 14 -11.58 6.05 4.60
CA ARG A 14 -10.75 7.16 5.08
C ARG A 14 -11.06 7.54 6.52
N GLU A 15 -12.34 7.65 6.87
CA GLU A 15 -12.77 7.99 8.22
C GLU A 15 -12.35 6.92 9.24
N LYS A 16 -12.45 5.65 8.88
CA LYS A 16 -12.18 4.54 9.78
C LYS A 16 -10.69 4.24 9.92
N TYR A 17 -9.93 4.31 8.84
CA TYR A 17 -8.55 3.83 8.80
C TYR A 17 -7.51 4.91 8.49
N GLY A 18 -7.94 6.16 8.28
CA GLY A 18 -7.00 7.25 7.97
C GLY A 18 -6.22 7.02 6.68
N PRO A 19 -4.89 7.21 6.69
CA PRO A 19 -4.07 7.06 5.49
C PRO A 19 -4.18 5.71 4.79
N GLU A 20 -4.22 4.63 5.55
CA GLU A 20 -4.39 3.29 4.97
C GLU A 20 -5.74 3.17 4.26
N GLY A 21 -6.79 3.73 4.86
CA GLY A 21 -8.13 3.76 4.26
C GLY A 21 -8.19 4.61 3.01
N TYR A 22 -7.50 5.74 3.01
CA TYR A 22 -7.40 6.60 1.82
C TYR A 22 -6.78 5.84 0.65
N VAL A 23 -5.66 5.16 0.90
CA VAL A 23 -4.97 4.37 -0.11
C VAL A 23 -5.85 3.22 -0.59
N ALA A 24 -6.49 2.50 0.33
CA ALA A 24 -7.43 1.43 -0.01
C ALA A 24 -8.55 1.96 -0.93
N GLY A 25 -9.06 3.16 -0.67
CA GLY A 25 -10.07 3.81 -1.48
C GLY A 25 -9.62 4.06 -2.92
N LEU A 26 -8.36 4.41 -3.13
CA LEU A 26 -7.81 4.58 -4.48
C LEU A 26 -7.82 3.27 -5.26
N TYR A 27 -7.48 2.17 -4.62
CA TYR A 27 -7.50 0.85 -5.26
C TYR A 27 -8.93 0.35 -5.48
N LEU A 28 -9.83 0.64 -4.55
CA LEU A 28 -11.26 0.35 -4.75
C LEU A 28 -11.79 1.05 -6.01
N GLU A 29 -11.46 2.33 -6.17
CA GLU A 29 -11.84 3.10 -7.37
C GLU A 29 -11.27 2.49 -8.65
N ALA A 30 -10.08 1.91 -8.56
CA ALA A 30 -9.42 1.24 -9.68
C ALA A 30 -9.98 -0.17 -9.96
N GLY A 31 -10.98 -0.61 -9.21
CA GLY A 31 -11.66 -1.88 -9.43
C GLY A 31 -11.16 -3.05 -8.59
N TYR A 32 -10.32 -2.81 -7.59
CA TYR A 32 -9.82 -3.85 -6.70
C TYR A 32 -10.78 -4.10 -5.54
N ASN A 33 -10.82 -5.34 -5.07
CA ASN A 33 -11.38 -5.65 -3.76
C ASN A 33 -10.28 -5.40 -2.75
N VAL A 34 -10.57 -4.65 -1.69
CA VAL A 34 -9.55 -4.21 -0.74
C VAL A 34 -9.82 -4.70 0.67
N THR A 35 -8.76 -4.99 1.41
CA THR A 35 -8.79 -5.32 2.82
C THR A 35 -7.73 -4.45 3.51
N VAL A 36 -8.14 -3.68 4.52
CA VAL A 36 -7.21 -2.87 5.30
C VAL A 36 -6.71 -3.70 6.49
N GLY A 37 -5.38 -3.76 6.64
CA GLY A 37 -4.78 -4.47 7.76
C GLY A 37 -4.84 -5.99 7.63
N PHE A 38 -4.21 -6.53 6.59
CA PHE A 38 -4.20 -7.96 6.35
C PHE A 38 -2.95 -8.61 6.96
N GLU A 39 -3.14 -9.66 7.79
CA GLU A 39 -2.04 -10.39 8.39
C GLU A 39 -1.49 -11.46 7.44
N THR A 40 -0.16 -11.49 7.32
CA THR A 40 0.56 -12.54 6.59
C THR A 40 1.41 -13.34 7.58
N GLY A 41 1.99 -14.44 7.14
CA GLY A 41 2.94 -15.18 7.97
C GLY A 41 4.22 -14.40 8.29
N LYS A 42 4.47 -13.31 7.57
CA LYS A 42 5.64 -12.43 7.77
C LYS A 42 5.30 -11.07 8.35
N GLY A 43 4.05 -10.87 8.75
CA GLY A 43 3.60 -9.63 9.37
C GLY A 43 2.41 -9.01 8.66
N ARG A 44 1.94 -7.88 9.20
CA ARG A 44 0.78 -7.16 8.70
C ARG A 44 1.13 -6.31 7.48
N VAL A 45 0.29 -6.36 6.44
CA VAL A 45 0.34 -5.37 5.35
C VAL A 45 -0.75 -4.33 5.56
N SER A 46 -0.49 -3.09 5.16
CA SER A 46 -1.46 -1.99 5.32
C SER A 46 -2.73 -2.24 4.52
N VAL A 47 -2.59 -2.67 3.27
CA VAL A 47 -3.71 -2.94 2.36
C VAL A 47 -3.40 -4.14 1.48
N LYS A 48 -4.37 -5.05 1.37
CA LYS A 48 -4.36 -6.11 0.37
C LYS A 48 -5.39 -5.75 -0.69
N ALA A 49 -5.01 -5.78 -1.96
CA ALA A 49 -5.90 -5.46 -3.07
C ALA A 49 -5.90 -6.59 -4.09
N VAL A 50 -7.09 -7.05 -4.48
CA VAL A 50 -7.25 -8.17 -5.41
C VAL A 50 -8.12 -7.76 -6.59
N LYS A 51 -7.65 -8.01 -7.80
CA LYS A 51 -8.39 -7.74 -9.03
C LYS A 51 -8.04 -8.80 -10.07
N GLY A 52 -9.02 -9.56 -10.52
CA GLY A 52 -8.78 -10.68 -11.42
C GLY A 52 -7.83 -11.68 -10.77
N GLY A 53 -6.79 -12.07 -11.46
CA GLY A 53 -5.77 -12.97 -10.91
C GLY A 53 -4.63 -12.25 -10.19
N GLU A 54 -4.71 -10.94 -10.01
CA GLU A 54 -3.64 -10.13 -9.41
C GLU A 54 -3.94 -9.82 -7.96
N THR A 55 -2.94 -10.04 -7.09
CA THR A 55 -2.99 -9.63 -5.69
C THR A 55 -1.83 -8.68 -5.41
N LEU A 56 -2.13 -7.56 -4.76
CA LEU A 56 -1.14 -6.58 -4.33
C LEU A 56 -1.06 -6.58 -2.81
N ALA A 57 0.16 -6.54 -2.29
CA ALA A 57 0.42 -6.29 -0.88
C ALA A 57 1.04 -4.91 -0.76
N ILE A 58 0.39 -4.02 -0.04
CA ILE A 58 0.72 -2.60 -0.01
C ILE A 58 1.02 -2.17 1.42
N ASP A 59 2.20 -1.59 1.64
CA ASP A 59 2.50 -0.90 2.89
C ASP A 59 2.46 0.59 2.67
N VAL A 60 1.91 1.32 3.65
CA VAL A 60 1.75 2.78 3.62
C VAL A 60 2.65 3.40 4.67
N LEU A 61 3.60 4.23 4.25
CA LEU A 61 4.50 4.96 5.13
C LEU A 61 3.99 6.40 5.27
N VAL A 62 3.83 6.86 6.50
CA VAL A 62 3.21 8.15 6.79
C VAL A 62 4.12 9.15 7.50
N ASP A 63 5.14 8.69 8.20
CA ASP A 63 5.97 9.54 9.04
C ASP A 63 6.93 10.41 8.20
N LYS A 64 7.15 11.63 8.66
CA LYS A 64 8.13 12.53 8.04
C LYS A 64 9.54 12.09 8.44
N ARG A 65 10.11 11.21 7.63
CA ARG A 65 11.46 10.67 7.85
C ARG A 65 11.97 10.00 6.58
N VAL A 66 13.26 9.73 6.57
CA VAL A 66 13.91 8.94 5.52
C VAL A 66 13.95 7.48 5.98
N TYR A 67 13.32 6.60 5.21
CA TYR A 67 13.28 5.16 5.49
C TYR A 67 14.40 4.44 4.74
N GLY A 68 15.02 3.48 5.40
CA GLY A 68 16.08 2.66 4.81
C GLY A 68 15.53 1.43 4.08
N PRO A 69 16.43 0.54 3.61
CA PRO A 69 16.02 -0.64 2.84
C PRO A 69 15.20 -1.66 3.61
N GLU A 70 15.16 -1.60 4.95
CA GLU A 70 14.40 -2.53 5.78
C GLU A 70 12.89 -2.49 5.47
N VAL A 71 12.33 -1.31 5.14
CA VAL A 71 10.90 -1.21 4.81
C VAL A 71 10.60 -1.87 3.47
N VAL A 72 11.55 -1.81 2.55
CA VAL A 72 11.44 -2.46 1.23
C VAL A 72 11.50 -3.97 1.38
N GLN A 73 12.49 -4.45 2.15
CA GLN A 73 12.65 -5.88 2.42
C GLN A 73 11.39 -6.45 3.10
N ALA A 74 10.86 -5.71 4.06
CA ALA A 74 9.67 -6.15 4.80
C ALA A 74 8.46 -6.36 3.89
N ILE A 75 8.14 -5.39 3.02
CA ILE A 75 6.99 -5.56 2.13
C ILE A 75 7.23 -6.66 1.08
N ALA A 76 8.47 -6.79 0.60
CA ALA A 76 8.81 -7.85 -0.35
C ALA A 76 8.57 -9.23 0.24
N GLU A 77 9.00 -9.46 1.49
CA GLU A 77 8.81 -10.73 2.18
C GLU A 77 7.34 -11.03 2.46
N LYS A 78 6.60 -10.03 2.94
CA LYS A 78 5.17 -10.17 3.20
C LYS A 78 4.40 -10.52 1.91
N ALA A 79 4.68 -9.80 0.83
CA ALA A 79 4.05 -10.05 -0.46
C ALA A 79 4.34 -11.45 -0.96
N LYS A 80 5.60 -11.86 -0.90
CA LYS A 80 6.02 -13.20 -1.35
C LYS A 80 5.28 -14.31 -0.59
N SER A 81 5.07 -14.11 0.71
CA SER A 81 4.41 -15.12 1.55
C SER A 81 2.96 -15.39 1.17
N ILE A 82 2.32 -14.47 0.47
CA ILE A 82 0.91 -14.61 0.03
C ILE A 82 0.76 -14.61 -1.50
N GLY A 83 1.87 -14.74 -2.23
CA GLY A 83 1.83 -14.74 -3.69
C GLY A 83 1.39 -13.40 -4.29
N ALA A 84 1.67 -12.29 -3.62
CA ALA A 84 1.27 -10.96 -4.04
C ALA A 84 2.44 -10.17 -4.61
N ARG A 85 2.12 -9.09 -5.34
CA ARG A 85 3.10 -8.12 -5.81
C ARG A 85 3.29 -7.04 -4.74
N PRO A 86 4.54 -6.70 -4.39
CA PRO A 86 4.79 -5.71 -3.36
C PRO A 86 4.68 -4.27 -3.87
N VAL A 87 3.98 -3.44 -3.10
CA VAL A 87 3.84 -2.01 -3.36
C VAL A 87 4.14 -1.25 -2.08
N LEU A 88 4.94 -0.20 -2.18
CA LEU A 88 5.25 0.67 -1.06
C LEU A 88 4.76 2.07 -1.38
N VAL A 89 3.84 2.58 -0.57
CA VAL A 89 3.23 3.89 -0.74
C VAL A 89 3.83 4.88 0.25
N LEU A 90 4.31 6.00 -0.28
CA LEU A 90 4.74 7.15 0.50
C LEU A 90 3.55 8.12 0.56
N TYR A 91 2.93 8.27 1.72
CA TYR A 91 1.72 9.05 1.90
C TYR A 91 2.05 10.49 2.31
N GLY A 92 1.69 11.44 1.45
CA GLY A 92 2.00 12.84 1.65
C GLY A 92 3.42 13.20 1.23
N ALA A 93 3.90 14.37 1.65
CA ALA A 93 5.21 14.89 1.31
C ALA A 93 6.32 14.48 2.29
N GLY A 94 5.94 13.97 3.47
CA GLY A 94 6.91 13.71 4.56
C GLY A 94 7.79 12.49 4.39
N PRO A 95 7.22 11.32 4.05
CA PRO A 95 8.04 10.11 3.94
C PRO A 95 8.96 10.14 2.72
N GLU A 96 10.19 9.67 2.90
CA GLU A 96 11.14 9.52 1.81
C GLU A 96 11.89 8.19 1.96
N LEU A 97 12.43 7.68 0.86
CA LEU A 97 13.29 6.51 0.86
C LEU A 97 14.74 6.94 0.64
N SER A 98 15.66 6.31 1.37
CA SER A 98 17.06 6.50 1.15
C SER A 98 17.45 5.97 -0.24
N LYS A 99 18.64 6.36 -0.71
CA LYS A 99 19.20 5.85 -1.97
C LYS A 99 19.26 4.32 -1.95
N ASP A 100 19.75 3.75 -0.84
CA ASP A 100 19.85 2.29 -0.67
C ASP A 100 18.46 1.63 -0.72
N ALA A 101 17.45 2.27 -0.14
CA ALA A 101 16.09 1.76 -0.18
C ALA A 101 15.54 1.75 -1.62
N LEU A 102 15.79 2.82 -2.38
CA LEU A 102 15.36 2.89 -3.78
C LEU A 102 16.05 1.82 -4.64
N GLU A 103 17.34 1.58 -4.41
CA GLU A 103 18.07 0.52 -5.11
C GLU A 103 17.53 -0.86 -4.74
N LYS A 104 17.22 -1.08 -3.47
CA LYS A 104 16.63 -2.32 -2.99
C LYS A 104 15.25 -2.57 -3.61
N ALA A 105 14.46 -1.52 -3.76
CA ALA A 105 13.13 -1.61 -4.38
C ALA A 105 13.25 -2.09 -5.83
N LYS A 106 14.20 -1.56 -6.59
CA LYS A 106 14.46 -2.02 -7.96
C LYS A 106 14.89 -3.47 -7.98
N GLU A 107 15.81 -3.83 -7.09
CA GLU A 107 16.35 -5.20 -6.99
C GLU A 107 15.26 -6.22 -6.68
N LEU A 108 14.34 -5.90 -5.76
CA LEU A 108 13.30 -6.82 -5.31
C LEU A 108 11.98 -6.68 -6.07
N GLY A 109 11.90 -5.78 -7.05
CA GLY A 109 10.68 -5.57 -7.82
C GLY A 109 9.56 -4.94 -7.02
N VAL A 110 9.89 -4.12 -6.02
CA VAL A 110 8.91 -3.39 -5.23
C VAL A 110 8.53 -2.10 -5.95
N LYS A 111 7.25 -1.93 -6.22
CA LYS A 111 6.74 -0.69 -6.81
C LYS A 111 6.64 0.37 -5.72
N VAL A 112 7.27 1.52 -5.95
CA VAL A 112 7.21 2.66 -5.04
C VAL A 112 6.35 3.75 -5.68
N ARG A 113 5.37 4.26 -4.94
CA ARG A 113 4.56 5.38 -5.42
C ARG A 113 4.28 6.35 -4.29
N ARG A 114 4.20 7.63 -4.63
CA ARG A 114 3.78 8.65 -3.70
C ARG A 114 2.31 8.95 -3.92
N VAL A 115 1.56 9.02 -2.81
CA VAL A 115 0.16 9.41 -2.82
C VAL A 115 0.05 10.74 -2.09
N ARG A 116 -0.50 11.74 -2.75
CA ARG A 116 -0.72 13.07 -2.16
C ARG A 116 -2.22 13.22 -1.88
N PRO A 117 -2.63 13.10 -0.62
CA PRO A 117 -4.05 13.25 -0.27
C PRO A 117 -4.48 14.71 -0.45
N GLU A 118 -5.71 14.87 -0.84
CA GLU A 118 -6.35 16.19 -0.96
C GLU A 118 -6.99 16.62 0.34
#